data_d97f8977557c411618b259f3d79568ec
#
_entry.id   d97f8977557c411618b259f3d79568ec
#
_cell.length_a   1.000
_cell.length_b   1.000
_cell.length_c   1.000
_cell.angle_alpha   90.00
_cell.angle_beta   90.00
_cell.angle_gamma   90.00
#
_symmetry.space_group_name_H-M   'P 1'
#
loop_
_entity.id
_entity.type
_entity.pdbx_description
1 polymer ?
#
loop_
_entity_poly.entity_id
_entity_poly.type
_entity_poly.pdbx_seq_one_letter_code
_entity_poly.pdbx_strand_id
1 'polypeptide(L)'
;VDLDFRVESDGNANMLFVDASSNVVLVGSTDTSPFNNTSASGISLSANDIQIASSSSEGLYLNRYGSNGRVVNIRKGGSFIGGIDVSTSQVTYNQTSDYRLKENVSYTWDATTRLKQLKPARFNYIVDPDNIVDGFLAHEVSEACPSAITGAKDAMVDEKYEVSAAEVDDDGNVTKEAVMGTRSVIDPQCIDHSKLVPILCKTILELEARIT
;
A
#
# COMPACT_ATOMS: atom_id res chain seq x y z
N VAL A 1 34.38 -3.72 -9.51
CA VAL A 1 34.03 -2.84 -10.63
C VAL A 1 32.55 -3.03 -10.86
N ASP A 2 31.76 -1.97 -10.62
CA ASP A 2 30.34 -1.96 -10.94
C ASP A 2 30.22 -1.80 -12.46
N LEU A 3 29.62 -2.77 -13.12
CA LEU A 3 29.39 -2.75 -14.57
C LEU A 3 27.90 -2.74 -14.81
N ASP A 4 27.38 -1.63 -15.26
CA ASP A 4 26.01 -1.49 -15.68
C ASP A 4 25.76 -2.19 -17.02
N PHE A 5 24.54 -2.67 -17.21
CA PHE A 5 24.09 -3.22 -18.47
C PHE A 5 22.82 -2.50 -18.92
N ARG A 6 22.78 -2.10 -20.20
CA ARG A 6 21.68 -1.32 -20.76
C ARG A 6 21.21 -1.86 -22.10
N VAL A 7 19.88 -1.82 -22.30
CA VAL A 7 19.24 -2.01 -23.60
C VAL A 7 18.49 -0.73 -23.95
N GLU A 8 18.71 -0.25 -25.16
CA GLU A 8 18.18 1.01 -25.67
C GLU A 8 17.15 0.78 -26.77
N SER A 9 16.29 1.78 -27.00
CA SER A 9 15.46 1.89 -28.19
C SER A 9 15.63 3.30 -28.79
N ASP A 10 15.08 3.52 -29.98
CA ASP A 10 15.16 4.84 -30.66
C ASP A 10 14.61 6.01 -29.83
N GLY A 11 13.73 5.75 -28.89
CA GLY A 11 13.06 6.80 -28.08
C GLY A 11 13.39 6.73 -26.57
N ASN A 12 14.10 5.71 -26.12
CA ASN A 12 14.44 5.56 -24.70
C ASN A 12 15.77 4.82 -24.53
N ALA A 13 16.77 5.55 -24.04
CA ALA A 13 18.11 5.00 -23.77
C ALA A 13 18.11 4.00 -22.59
N ASN A 14 17.05 3.94 -21.78
CA ASN A 14 16.94 3.12 -20.58
C ASN A 14 15.72 2.19 -20.64
N MET A 15 15.50 1.53 -21.80
CA MET A 15 14.42 0.53 -21.95
C MET A 15 14.57 -0.60 -20.94
N LEU A 16 15.80 -1.09 -20.73
CA LEU A 16 16.18 -1.94 -19.62
C LEU A 16 17.55 -1.47 -19.13
N PHE A 17 17.66 -1.21 -17.85
CA PHE A 17 18.90 -0.78 -17.22
C PHE A 17 19.17 -1.61 -15.96
N VAL A 18 20.34 -2.25 -15.90
CA VAL A 18 20.81 -2.95 -14.71
C VAL A 18 21.84 -2.04 -14.06
N ASP A 19 21.46 -1.41 -12.96
CA ASP A 19 22.33 -0.59 -12.13
C ASP A 19 23.05 -1.48 -11.11
N ALA A 20 24.30 -1.77 -11.38
CA ALA A 20 25.11 -2.63 -10.53
C ALA A 20 25.46 -1.97 -9.20
N SER A 21 25.54 -0.63 -9.16
CA SER A 21 25.88 0.13 -7.96
C SER A 21 24.73 0.11 -6.95
N SER A 22 23.49 0.21 -7.44
CA SER A 22 22.26 0.21 -6.63
C SER A 22 21.66 -1.19 -6.44
N ASN A 23 22.15 -2.20 -7.15
CA ASN A 23 21.61 -3.57 -7.17
C ASN A 23 20.14 -3.65 -7.58
N VAL A 24 19.76 -2.91 -8.64
CA VAL A 24 18.39 -2.87 -9.16
C VAL A 24 18.35 -3.11 -10.66
N VAL A 25 17.23 -3.57 -11.15
CA VAL A 25 16.87 -3.60 -12.57
C VAL A 25 15.77 -2.58 -12.79
N LEU A 26 15.99 -1.68 -13.75
CA LEU A 26 15.10 -0.58 -14.07
C LEU A 26 14.51 -0.77 -15.48
N VAL A 27 13.26 -0.35 -15.67
CA VAL A 27 12.59 -0.39 -16.97
C VAL A 27 12.02 0.99 -17.26
N GLY A 28 12.45 1.57 -18.35
CA GLY A 28 11.96 2.86 -18.85
C GLY A 28 12.51 4.09 -18.10
N SER A 29 13.36 3.91 -17.11
CA SER A 29 13.86 4.96 -16.21
C SER A 29 15.24 4.60 -15.66
N THR A 30 15.94 5.60 -15.12
CA THR A 30 17.13 5.43 -14.26
C THR A 30 16.82 5.71 -12.79
N ASP A 31 15.59 6.04 -12.46
CA ASP A 31 15.17 6.33 -11.10
C ASP A 31 15.05 5.03 -10.28
N THR A 32 15.86 4.90 -9.25
CA THR A 32 15.87 3.74 -8.34
C THR A 32 14.74 3.77 -7.31
N SER A 33 13.98 4.86 -7.25
CA SER A 33 12.86 5.07 -6.31
C SER A 33 11.62 5.65 -7.01
N PRO A 34 11.14 5.04 -8.10
CA PRO A 34 10.07 5.63 -8.91
C PRO A 34 8.74 5.81 -8.17
N PHE A 35 8.52 5.09 -7.07
CA PHE A 35 7.27 5.18 -6.29
C PHE A 35 6.97 6.60 -5.77
N ASN A 36 7.98 7.43 -5.56
CA ASN A 36 7.82 8.82 -5.08
C ASN A 36 8.12 9.87 -6.14
N ASN A 37 8.33 9.46 -7.39
CA ASN A 37 8.55 10.37 -8.52
C ASN A 37 7.22 10.95 -9.01
N THR A 38 7.17 12.26 -9.22
CA THR A 38 5.98 12.99 -9.69
C THR A 38 6.08 13.46 -11.15
N SER A 39 7.19 13.16 -11.83
CA SER A 39 7.50 13.69 -13.16
C SER A 39 7.85 12.63 -14.20
N ALA A 40 8.16 11.41 -13.79
CA ALA A 40 8.55 10.33 -14.68
C ALA A 40 7.87 9.01 -14.34
N SER A 41 7.70 8.17 -15.35
CA SER A 41 7.19 6.79 -15.20
C SER A 41 8.35 5.81 -15.30
N GLY A 42 8.22 4.67 -14.62
CA GLY A 42 9.22 3.60 -14.69
C GLY A 42 8.94 2.47 -13.72
N ILE A 43 9.76 1.41 -13.82
CA ILE A 43 9.72 0.27 -12.91
C ILE A 43 11.10 0.07 -12.32
N SER A 44 11.17 -0.15 -11.01
CA SER A 44 12.36 -0.60 -10.29
C SER A 44 12.12 -1.98 -9.69
N LEU A 45 13.05 -2.90 -9.88
CA LEU A 45 13.04 -4.25 -9.35
C LEU A 45 14.30 -4.45 -8.52
N SER A 46 14.13 -4.63 -7.22
CA SER A 46 15.22 -4.92 -6.29
C SER A 46 15.06 -6.31 -5.64
N ALA A 47 15.99 -6.71 -4.80
CA ALA A 47 15.84 -7.92 -3.99
C ALA A 47 14.69 -7.81 -2.97
N ASN A 48 14.27 -6.61 -2.64
CA ASN A 48 13.32 -6.35 -1.55
C ASN A 48 11.93 -5.96 -2.04
N ASP A 49 11.82 -5.29 -3.22
CA ASP A 49 10.57 -4.69 -3.68
C ASP A 49 10.46 -4.61 -5.21
N ILE A 50 9.26 -4.32 -5.64
CA ILE A 50 8.90 -3.90 -7.00
C ILE A 50 8.21 -2.56 -6.88
N GLN A 51 8.76 -1.54 -7.52
CA GLN A 51 8.18 -0.21 -7.54
C GLN A 51 7.74 0.14 -8.96
N ILE A 52 6.57 0.73 -9.09
CA ILE A 52 5.98 1.12 -10.37
C ILE A 52 5.47 2.56 -10.26
N ALA A 53 5.89 3.43 -11.17
CA ALA A 53 5.32 4.76 -11.36
C ALA A 53 4.71 4.85 -12.77
N SER A 54 3.48 5.35 -12.84
CA SER A 54 2.76 5.58 -14.11
C SER A 54 2.02 6.91 -14.03
N SER A 55 2.11 7.71 -15.09
CA SER A 55 1.50 9.05 -15.15
C SER A 55 0.04 9.04 -15.64
N SER A 56 -0.38 8.04 -16.38
CA SER A 56 -1.67 8.07 -17.09
C SER A 56 -2.34 6.72 -17.33
N SER A 57 -1.67 5.63 -16.95
CA SER A 57 -2.18 4.25 -17.12
C SER A 57 -2.17 3.54 -15.79
N GLU A 58 -2.88 2.41 -15.72
CA GLU A 58 -2.79 1.50 -14.58
C GLU A 58 -1.35 0.97 -14.46
N GLY A 59 -0.76 1.07 -13.29
CA GLY A 59 0.61 0.62 -13.04
C GLY A 59 0.78 -0.91 -13.05
N LEU A 60 -0.30 -1.67 -12.79
CA LEU A 60 -0.25 -3.13 -12.72
C LEU A 60 -1.53 -3.76 -13.26
N TYR A 61 -1.39 -4.58 -14.30
CA TYR A 61 -2.46 -5.43 -14.84
C TYR A 61 -2.25 -6.88 -14.38
N LEU A 62 -3.23 -7.42 -13.67
CA LEU A 62 -3.26 -8.83 -13.28
C LEU A 62 -4.46 -9.51 -13.94
N ASN A 63 -4.20 -10.41 -14.89
CA ASN A 63 -5.23 -11.16 -15.59
C ASN A 63 -5.12 -12.65 -15.28
N ARG A 64 -6.23 -13.24 -14.83
CA ARG A 64 -6.37 -14.68 -14.70
C ARG A 64 -7.22 -15.21 -15.85
N TYR A 65 -6.58 -15.79 -16.83
CA TYR A 65 -7.24 -16.36 -18.00
C TYR A 65 -7.85 -17.75 -17.70
N GLY A 66 -9.09 -17.94 -18.08
CA GLY A 66 -9.77 -19.25 -18.19
C GLY A 66 -10.59 -19.67 -16.97
N SER A 67 -10.21 -19.38 -15.73
CA SER A 67 -10.96 -19.85 -14.55
C SER A 67 -10.98 -18.83 -13.44
N ASN A 68 -12.00 -18.87 -12.59
CA ASN A 68 -12.06 -18.08 -11.35
C ASN A 68 -10.93 -18.46 -10.39
N GLY A 69 -10.46 -17.54 -9.56
CA GLY A 69 -9.50 -17.82 -8.50
C GLY A 69 -8.53 -16.68 -8.23
N ARG A 70 -7.45 -17.02 -7.54
CA ARG A 70 -6.50 -16.06 -6.96
C ARG A 70 -5.58 -15.45 -8.00
N VAL A 71 -5.43 -14.12 -7.94
CA VAL A 71 -4.47 -13.33 -8.73
C VAL A 71 -3.36 -12.73 -7.86
N VAL A 72 -3.63 -12.47 -6.56
CA VAL A 72 -2.62 -12.04 -5.59
C VAL A 72 -2.62 -12.98 -4.39
N ASN A 73 -1.47 -13.56 -4.04
CA ASN A 73 -1.32 -14.47 -2.90
C ASN A 73 -0.39 -13.81 -1.87
N ILE A 74 -0.92 -13.48 -0.69
CA ILE A 74 -0.18 -12.80 0.37
C ILE A 74 0.18 -13.80 1.46
N ARG A 75 1.47 -13.87 1.80
CA ARG A 75 2.01 -14.80 2.78
C ARG A 75 2.87 -14.11 3.83
N LYS A 76 2.95 -14.71 5.02
CA LYS A 76 3.86 -14.33 6.10
C LYS A 76 4.54 -15.59 6.62
N GLY A 77 5.88 -15.62 6.61
CA GLY A 77 6.64 -16.81 7.03
C GLY A 77 6.24 -18.08 6.27
N GLY A 78 5.95 -17.98 4.98
CA GLY A 78 5.50 -19.10 4.14
C GLY A 78 4.01 -19.46 4.26
N SER A 79 3.32 -19.01 5.32
CA SER A 79 1.89 -19.28 5.54
C SER A 79 1.00 -18.31 4.78
N PHE A 80 -0.08 -18.81 4.18
CA PHE A 80 -1.09 -17.97 3.54
C PHE A 80 -1.87 -17.17 4.58
N ILE A 81 -2.00 -15.86 4.37
CA ILE A 81 -2.77 -14.97 5.25
C ILE A 81 -3.91 -14.24 4.54
N GLY A 82 -3.85 -14.12 3.22
CA GLY A 82 -4.88 -13.46 2.45
C GLY A 82 -4.52 -13.31 0.97
N GLY A 83 -5.41 -12.69 0.20
CA GLY A 83 -5.17 -12.46 -1.22
C GLY A 83 -6.32 -11.78 -1.92
N ILE A 84 -6.15 -11.61 -3.22
CA ILE A 84 -7.17 -11.07 -4.11
C ILE A 84 -7.57 -12.19 -5.07
N ASP A 85 -8.86 -12.54 -5.06
CA ASP A 85 -9.46 -13.51 -5.97
C ASP A 85 -10.36 -12.78 -6.98
N VAL A 86 -10.42 -13.32 -8.19
CA VAL A 86 -11.30 -12.82 -9.25
C VAL A 86 -12.24 -13.92 -9.73
N SER A 87 -13.46 -13.51 -10.06
CA SER A 87 -14.43 -14.31 -10.78
C SER A 87 -14.86 -13.58 -12.05
N THR A 88 -15.80 -14.15 -12.80
CA THR A 88 -16.36 -13.51 -13.99
C THR A 88 -16.97 -12.12 -13.71
N SER A 89 -17.42 -11.85 -12.48
CA SER A 89 -18.17 -10.63 -12.12
C SER A 89 -17.71 -9.94 -10.84
N GLN A 90 -16.72 -10.48 -10.11
CA GLN A 90 -16.38 -9.98 -8.78
C GLN A 90 -14.88 -10.03 -8.52
N VAL A 91 -14.43 -9.07 -7.72
CA VAL A 91 -13.15 -9.08 -7.02
C VAL A 91 -13.41 -9.31 -5.53
N THR A 92 -12.70 -10.24 -4.92
CA THR A 92 -12.82 -10.58 -3.50
C THR A 92 -11.48 -10.40 -2.80
N TYR A 93 -11.48 -9.60 -1.74
CA TYR A 93 -10.33 -9.43 -0.86
C TYR A 93 -10.47 -10.40 0.31
N ASN A 94 -9.63 -11.42 0.35
CA ASN A 94 -9.73 -12.51 1.31
C ASN A 94 -8.70 -12.36 2.43
N GLN A 95 -9.14 -12.58 3.66
CA GLN A 95 -8.31 -12.79 4.85
C GLN A 95 -8.65 -14.15 5.45
N THR A 96 -7.65 -14.83 6.03
CA THR A 96 -7.88 -16.10 6.71
C THR A 96 -8.78 -15.90 7.93
N SER A 97 -9.79 -16.77 8.08
CA SER A 97 -10.73 -16.74 9.21
C SER A 97 -11.15 -18.15 9.65
N ASP A 98 -10.30 -19.14 9.37
CA ASP A 98 -10.55 -20.52 9.79
C ASP A 98 -10.55 -20.64 11.32
N TYR A 99 -11.55 -21.34 11.88
CA TYR A 99 -11.68 -21.50 13.33
C TYR A 99 -10.50 -22.26 13.96
N ARG A 100 -9.83 -23.13 13.20
CA ARG A 100 -8.65 -23.90 13.64
C ARG A 100 -7.43 -23.01 13.89
N LEU A 101 -7.46 -21.77 13.42
CA LEU A 101 -6.41 -20.75 13.62
C LEU A 101 -6.77 -19.78 14.76
N LYS A 102 -7.83 -20.06 15.51
CA LYS A 102 -8.36 -19.18 16.55
C LYS A 102 -8.48 -19.95 17.88
N GLU A 103 -8.17 -19.25 18.95
CA GLU A 103 -8.33 -19.75 20.32
C GLU A 103 -9.03 -18.69 21.18
N ASN A 104 -9.45 -19.04 22.38
CA ASN A 104 -10.08 -18.16 23.36
C ASN A 104 -11.32 -17.41 22.79
N VAL A 105 -12.11 -18.08 21.97
CA VAL A 105 -13.30 -17.52 21.34
C VAL A 105 -14.35 -17.20 22.41
N SER A 106 -14.75 -15.93 22.53
CA SER A 106 -15.80 -15.49 23.45
C SER A 106 -16.90 -14.76 22.70
N TYR A 107 -18.15 -15.04 23.04
CA TYR A 107 -19.33 -14.36 22.50
C TYR A 107 -19.92 -13.37 23.52
N THR A 108 -19.39 -13.33 24.75
CA THR A 108 -19.89 -12.49 25.87
C THR A 108 -18.97 -11.32 26.12
N TRP A 109 -19.12 -10.24 25.31
CA TRP A 109 -18.36 -9.00 25.45
C TRP A 109 -19.26 -7.80 25.15
N ASP A 110 -18.97 -6.65 25.75
CA ASP A 110 -19.76 -5.41 25.62
C ASP A 110 -19.32 -4.63 24.36
N ALA A 111 -20.15 -4.73 23.32
CA ALA A 111 -19.92 -4.01 22.07
C ALA A 111 -20.48 -2.59 22.11
N THR A 112 -21.61 -2.38 22.80
CA THR A 112 -22.30 -1.08 22.87
C THR A 112 -21.41 -0.02 23.51
N THR A 113 -20.70 -0.34 24.59
CA THR A 113 -19.78 0.61 25.23
C THR A 113 -18.61 0.96 24.30
N ARG A 114 -18.07 -0.03 23.57
CA ARG A 114 -17.00 0.20 22.59
C ARG A 114 -17.48 1.06 21.42
N LEU A 115 -18.68 0.76 20.89
CA LEU A 115 -19.25 1.53 19.79
C LEU A 115 -19.42 3.01 20.15
N LYS A 116 -19.85 3.31 21.38
CA LYS A 116 -20.05 4.68 21.86
C LYS A 116 -18.75 5.51 21.99
N GLN A 117 -17.60 4.87 21.94
CA GLN A 117 -16.30 5.55 21.92
C GLN A 117 -15.91 5.99 20.51
N LEU A 118 -16.53 5.42 19.46
CA LEU A 118 -16.28 5.82 18.09
C LEU A 118 -16.87 7.22 17.84
N LYS A 119 -16.12 8.06 17.16
CA LYS A 119 -16.49 9.44 16.81
C LYS A 119 -16.52 9.60 15.29
N PRO A 120 -17.65 9.27 14.64
CA PRO A 120 -17.81 9.58 13.22
C PRO A 120 -17.62 11.07 12.99
N ALA A 121 -16.80 11.43 12.02
CA ALA A 121 -16.45 12.81 11.71
C ALA A 121 -16.68 13.10 10.23
N ARG A 122 -16.90 14.36 9.93
CA ARG A 122 -16.93 14.89 8.57
C ARG A 122 -15.74 15.81 8.38
N PHE A 123 -14.96 15.60 7.30
CA PHE A 123 -13.75 16.34 7.04
C PHE A 123 -13.43 16.40 5.54
N ASN A 124 -12.45 17.21 5.17
CA ASN A 124 -11.77 17.10 3.88
C ASN A 124 -10.28 16.78 4.07
N TYR A 125 -9.70 16.15 3.06
CA TYR A 125 -8.25 16.01 2.99
C TYR A 125 -7.61 17.36 2.63
N ILE A 126 -6.45 17.65 3.22
CA ILE A 126 -5.70 18.89 2.93
C ILE A 126 -5.36 19.02 1.45
N VAL A 127 -5.10 17.88 0.79
CA VAL A 127 -4.78 17.81 -0.65
C VAL A 127 -6.02 17.86 -1.55
N ASP A 128 -7.22 17.76 -0.99
CA ASP A 128 -8.51 17.79 -1.71
C ASP A 128 -9.54 18.55 -0.86
N PRO A 129 -9.40 19.91 -0.75
CA PRO A 129 -10.18 20.72 0.18
C PRO A 129 -11.65 20.89 -0.22
N ASP A 130 -11.99 20.64 -1.48
CA ASP A 130 -13.35 20.81 -2.00
C ASP A 130 -14.23 19.58 -1.82
N ASN A 131 -13.63 18.42 -1.49
CA ASN A 131 -14.34 17.15 -1.35
C ASN A 131 -14.53 16.77 0.13
N ILE A 132 -15.77 16.89 0.61
CA ILE A 132 -16.13 16.54 1.99
C ILE A 132 -16.45 15.06 2.07
N VAL A 133 -15.84 14.36 3.02
CA VAL A 133 -16.03 12.93 3.27
C VAL A 133 -16.42 12.65 4.72
N ASP A 134 -17.17 11.58 4.94
CA ASP A 134 -17.49 11.06 6.28
C ASP A 134 -16.52 9.91 6.61
N GLY A 135 -16.00 9.90 7.84
CA GLY A 135 -15.05 8.88 8.24
C GLY A 135 -14.66 8.97 9.72
N PHE A 136 -13.45 8.55 10.02
CA PHE A 136 -12.90 8.53 11.38
C PHE A 136 -11.46 9.02 11.39
N LEU A 137 -11.04 9.53 12.54
CA LEU A 137 -9.63 9.78 12.82
C LEU A 137 -9.01 8.53 13.46
N ALA A 138 -7.92 8.02 12.89
CA ALA A 138 -7.32 6.74 13.26
C ALA A 138 -6.97 6.64 14.76
N HIS A 139 -6.37 7.69 15.33
CA HIS A 139 -6.00 7.71 16.74
C HIS A 139 -7.20 7.68 17.69
N GLU A 140 -8.37 8.19 17.27
CA GLU A 140 -9.61 8.11 18.07
C GLU A 140 -10.25 6.72 18.00
N VAL A 141 -10.20 6.06 16.83
CA VAL A 141 -10.67 4.68 16.67
C VAL A 141 -9.80 3.71 17.46
N SER A 142 -8.52 3.99 17.62
CA SER A 142 -7.56 3.18 18.37
C SER A 142 -8.01 2.91 19.81
N GLU A 143 -8.73 3.84 20.44
CA GLU A 143 -9.26 3.68 21.79
C GLU A 143 -10.35 2.61 21.88
N ALA A 144 -11.24 2.59 20.87
CA ALA A 144 -12.36 1.64 20.80
C ALA A 144 -11.97 0.30 20.16
N CYS A 145 -11.14 0.33 19.12
CA CYS A 145 -10.76 -0.83 18.33
C CYS A 145 -9.28 -0.76 17.90
N PRO A 146 -8.32 -1.05 18.79
CA PRO A 146 -6.89 -0.99 18.45
C PRO A 146 -6.51 -1.88 17.26
N SER A 147 -7.18 -3.04 17.10
CA SER A 147 -6.93 -3.97 16.00
C SER A 147 -7.32 -3.46 14.62
N ALA A 148 -8.07 -2.35 14.55
CA ALA A 148 -8.42 -1.68 13.29
C ALA A 148 -7.32 -0.73 12.81
N ILE A 149 -6.32 -0.42 13.63
CA ILE A 149 -5.35 0.64 13.36
C ILE A 149 -3.98 0.05 13.05
N THR A 150 -3.34 0.61 12.05
CA THR A 150 -1.93 0.38 11.73
C THR A 150 -1.21 1.73 11.75
N GLY A 151 0.05 1.73 12.19
CA GLY A 151 0.85 2.94 12.38
C GLY A 151 0.67 3.59 13.75
N ALA A 152 1.56 4.50 14.11
CA ALA A 152 1.53 5.23 15.37
C ALA A 152 1.07 6.68 15.14
N LYS A 153 0.41 7.26 16.15
CA LYS A 153 0.03 8.69 16.11
C LYS A 153 1.28 9.56 16.04
N ASP A 154 1.25 10.56 15.16
CA ASP A 154 2.33 11.53 14.95
C ASP A 154 3.66 10.90 14.48
N ALA A 155 3.60 9.70 13.89
CA ALA A 155 4.78 9.03 13.35
C ALA A 155 5.34 9.77 12.12
N MET A 156 6.66 9.74 12.01
CA MET A 156 7.41 10.27 10.88
C MET A 156 8.35 9.18 10.36
N VAL A 157 8.60 9.20 9.07
CA VAL A 157 9.55 8.29 8.41
C VAL A 157 10.50 9.09 7.51
N ASP A 158 11.75 8.66 7.45
CA ASP A 158 12.72 9.23 6.54
C ASP A 158 12.59 8.58 5.17
N GLU A 159 12.28 9.39 4.16
CA GLU A 159 12.12 9.01 2.77
C GLU A 159 13.29 9.52 1.93
N LYS A 160 13.87 8.64 1.13
CA LYS A 160 14.84 9.07 0.11
C LYS A 160 14.10 9.61 -1.11
N TYR A 161 14.61 10.69 -1.68
CA TYR A 161 14.09 11.26 -2.92
C TYR A 161 15.24 11.73 -3.81
N GLU A 162 15.01 11.75 -5.11
CA GLU A 162 15.98 12.26 -6.07
C GLU A 162 15.97 13.79 -6.05
N VAL A 163 17.12 14.38 -5.76
CA VAL A 163 17.36 15.83 -5.78
C VAL A 163 17.70 16.29 -7.19
N SER A 164 18.53 15.53 -7.89
CA SER A 164 18.83 15.72 -9.29
C SER A 164 19.08 14.39 -9.97
N ALA A 165 18.54 14.23 -11.18
CA ALA A 165 18.76 13.05 -12.01
C ALA A 165 20.22 12.90 -12.41
N ALA A 166 20.65 11.69 -12.74
CA ALA A 166 21.91 11.45 -13.38
C ALA A 166 21.98 12.16 -14.75
N GLU A 167 23.13 12.74 -15.07
CA GLU A 167 23.39 13.30 -16.39
C GLU A 167 24.14 12.27 -17.24
N VAL A 168 23.71 12.09 -18.48
CA VAL A 168 24.34 11.18 -19.44
C VAL A 168 24.82 11.96 -20.66
N ASP A 169 25.92 11.52 -21.27
CA ASP A 169 26.41 12.08 -22.54
C ASP A 169 25.62 11.50 -23.75
N ASP A 170 25.96 11.98 -24.95
CA ASP A 170 25.34 11.52 -26.20
C ASP A 170 25.58 10.02 -26.50
N ASP A 171 26.60 9.43 -25.90
CA ASP A 171 26.93 8.01 -25.97
C ASP A 171 26.24 7.22 -24.85
N GLY A 172 25.51 7.92 -23.96
CA GLY A 172 24.74 7.34 -22.86
C GLY A 172 25.57 6.95 -21.63
N ASN A 173 26.81 7.41 -21.51
CA ASN A 173 27.57 7.20 -20.29
C ASN A 173 27.13 8.21 -19.23
N VAL A 174 27.04 7.74 -17.99
CA VAL A 174 26.74 8.63 -16.84
C VAL A 174 27.90 9.58 -16.65
N THR A 175 27.67 10.87 -16.92
CA THR A 175 28.67 11.94 -16.71
C THR A 175 28.57 12.56 -15.33
N LYS A 176 27.40 12.39 -14.70
CA LYS A 176 27.15 12.82 -13.32
C LYS A 176 26.10 11.91 -12.69
N GLU A 177 26.42 11.38 -11.53
CA GLU A 177 25.52 10.52 -10.76
C GLU A 177 24.28 11.28 -10.25
N ALA A 178 23.16 10.58 -10.10
CA ALA A 178 22.00 11.12 -9.43
C ALA A 178 22.32 11.51 -7.99
N VAL A 179 21.81 12.66 -7.57
CA VAL A 179 21.96 13.11 -6.17
C VAL A 179 20.68 12.73 -5.42
N MET A 180 20.81 11.86 -4.42
CA MET A 180 19.74 11.47 -3.53
C MET A 180 19.76 12.31 -2.27
N GLY A 181 18.59 12.79 -1.86
CA GLY A 181 18.33 13.45 -0.58
C GLY A 181 17.54 12.56 0.37
N THR A 182 17.43 13.00 1.61
CA THR A 182 16.54 12.40 2.61
C THR A 182 15.65 13.50 3.20
N ARG A 183 14.37 13.24 3.29
CA ARG A 183 13.40 14.12 3.93
C ARG A 183 12.56 13.34 4.93
N SER A 184 12.17 13.99 6.03
CA SER A 184 11.22 13.41 6.98
C SER A 184 9.81 13.73 6.52
N VAL A 185 8.98 12.70 6.36
CA VAL A 185 7.59 12.80 5.91
C VAL A 185 6.66 12.15 6.94
N ILE A 186 5.38 12.49 6.89
CA ILE A 186 4.36 11.87 7.73
C ILE A 186 4.30 10.37 7.41
N ASP A 187 4.41 9.52 8.44
CA ASP A 187 4.05 8.09 8.38
C ASP A 187 2.59 7.94 8.83
N PRO A 188 1.62 7.87 7.90
CA PRO A 188 0.22 8.01 8.25
C PRO A 188 -0.33 6.75 8.92
N GLN A 189 -1.17 6.95 9.94
CA GLN A 189 -2.00 5.87 10.46
C GLN A 189 -3.06 5.46 9.43
N CYS A 190 -3.35 4.15 9.38
CA CYS A 190 -4.41 3.57 8.54
C CYS A 190 -5.50 2.92 9.38
N ILE A 191 -6.73 2.88 8.84
CA ILE A 191 -7.89 2.21 9.46
C ILE A 191 -8.34 1.06 8.57
N ASP A 192 -8.41 -0.15 9.14
CA ASP A 192 -9.14 -1.28 8.56
C ASP A 192 -10.60 -1.24 9.04
N HIS A 193 -11.48 -0.64 8.26
CA HIS A 193 -12.90 -0.50 8.59
C HIS A 193 -13.61 -1.86 8.76
N SER A 194 -13.11 -2.95 8.17
CA SER A 194 -13.69 -4.28 8.31
C SER A 194 -13.67 -4.78 9.76
N LYS A 195 -12.74 -4.30 10.58
CA LYS A 195 -12.64 -4.62 12.00
C LYS A 195 -13.73 -3.97 12.86
N LEU A 196 -14.41 -2.97 12.34
CA LEU A 196 -15.55 -2.33 13.02
C LEU A 196 -16.84 -3.12 12.82
N VAL A 197 -16.95 -3.94 11.77
CA VAL A 197 -18.15 -4.73 11.47
C VAL A 197 -18.58 -5.63 12.62
N PRO A 198 -17.72 -6.43 13.30
CA PRO A 198 -18.11 -7.24 14.44
C PRO A 198 -18.66 -6.41 15.61
N ILE A 199 -18.14 -5.21 15.86
CA ILE A 199 -18.63 -4.29 16.90
C ILE A 199 -20.04 -3.83 16.55
N LEU A 200 -20.27 -3.42 15.31
CA LEU A 200 -21.58 -3.02 14.81
C LEU A 200 -22.62 -4.15 14.92
N CYS A 201 -22.26 -5.35 14.42
CA CYS A 201 -23.14 -6.52 14.48
C CYS A 201 -23.51 -6.87 15.94
N LYS A 202 -22.53 -6.95 16.83
CA LYS A 202 -22.77 -7.29 18.23
C LYS A 202 -23.61 -6.21 18.94
N THR A 203 -23.37 -4.92 18.65
CA THR A 203 -24.18 -3.83 19.21
C THR A 203 -25.64 -3.93 18.76
N ILE A 204 -25.89 -4.27 17.50
CA ILE A 204 -27.28 -4.48 17.00
C ILE A 204 -27.95 -5.61 17.77
N LEU A 205 -27.29 -6.74 17.98
CA LEU A 205 -27.81 -7.88 18.78
C LEU A 205 -28.06 -7.48 20.24
N GLU A 206 -27.21 -6.67 20.84
CA GLU A 206 -27.41 -6.16 22.20
C GLU A 206 -28.62 -5.18 22.29
N LEU A 207 -28.84 -4.37 21.26
CA LEU A 207 -29.99 -3.46 21.18
C LEU A 207 -31.27 -4.25 20.97
N GLU A 208 -31.29 -5.24 20.07
CA GLU A 208 -32.43 -6.13 19.84
C GLU A 208 -32.86 -6.81 21.14
N ALA A 209 -31.93 -7.35 21.92
CA ALA A 209 -32.19 -8.00 23.20
C ALA A 209 -32.72 -7.04 24.29
N ARG A 210 -32.67 -5.71 24.10
CA ARG A 210 -33.25 -4.72 25.03
C ARG A 210 -34.66 -4.30 24.63
N ILE A 211 -35.05 -4.56 23.40
CA ILE A 211 -36.36 -4.19 22.85
C ILE A 211 -37.38 -5.34 23.05
N THR A 212 -36.87 -6.57 23.10
CA THR A 212 -37.67 -7.78 23.39
C THR A 212 -37.76 -8.04 24.88
#